data_7295d95b3522a79b23ab53c55023d2c1
#
_entry.id   7295d95b3522a79b23ab53c55023d2c1
#
_cell.length_a   1.000
_cell.length_b   1.000
_cell.length_c   1.000
_cell.angle_alpha   90.00
_cell.angle_beta   90.00
_cell.angle_gamma   90.00
#
_symmetry.space_group_name_H-M   'P 1'
#
loop_
_entity.id
_entity.type
_entity.pdbx_description
1 polymer ?
#
loop_
_entity_poly.entity_id
_entity_poly.type
_entity_poly.pdbx_seq_one_letter_code
_entity_poly.pdbx_strand_id
1 'polypeptide(L)'
;MAKESGIGMSIAVDDSGGSARTISNDITDFSLSTPRGVQDITGLDKSAHETLQLLADFSITLNGVFDDASNVAHAVFSTVPSISVARTVTITISGQSLPNETFFNDYALTRAATGELTWSAPGVLAGGTVPTWA
;
A
#
# COMPACT_ATOMS: atom_id res chain seq x y z
N MET A 1 4.18 -22.30 -15.51
CA MET A 1 4.69 -21.15 -14.75
C MET A 1 4.78 -19.96 -15.68
N ALA A 2 4.39 -18.83 -15.19
CA ALA A 2 4.48 -17.62 -15.99
C ALA A 2 5.07 -16.49 -15.14
N LYS A 3 5.98 -15.74 -15.75
CA LYS A 3 6.37 -14.45 -15.21
C LYS A 3 5.37 -13.42 -15.72
N GLU A 4 4.85 -12.62 -14.82
CA GLU A 4 3.80 -11.67 -15.14
C GLU A 4 4.36 -10.26 -15.15
N SER A 5 3.87 -9.45 -16.08
CA SER A 5 4.07 -8.01 -16.01
C SER A 5 3.00 -7.40 -15.08
N GLY A 6 3.20 -6.18 -14.66
CA GLY A 6 2.17 -5.47 -13.88
C GLY A 6 1.05 -4.89 -14.73
N ILE A 7 1.03 -5.16 -16.02
CA ILE A 7 -0.02 -4.63 -16.91
C ILE A 7 -1.35 -5.29 -16.57
N GLY A 8 -2.37 -4.48 -16.35
CA GLY A 8 -3.71 -4.96 -16.03
C GLY A 8 -3.96 -5.24 -14.55
N MET A 9 -3.00 -4.96 -13.68
CA MET A 9 -3.24 -5.07 -12.25
C MET A 9 -4.24 -4.03 -11.77
N SER A 10 -4.88 -4.28 -10.63
CA SER A 10 -5.82 -3.33 -10.05
C SER A 10 -5.48 -3.01 -8.60
N ILE A 11 -5.81 -1.79 -8.19
CA ILE A 11 -5.66 -1.33 -6.82
C ILE A 11 -6.97 -0.69 -6.41
N ALA A 12 -7.53 -1.15 -5.30
CA ALA A 12 -8.71 -0.57 -4.69
C ALA A 12 -8.38 -0.11 -3.28
N VAL A 13 -8.88 1.06 -2.90
CA VAL A 13 -8.69 1.65 -1.57
C VAL A 13 -10.05 2.12 -1.07
N ASP A 14 -10.36 1.86 0.20
CA ASP A 14 -11.59 2.34 0.82
C ASP A 14 -11.57 3.86 0.94
N ASP A 15 -12.72 4.48 0.72
CA ASP A 15 -12.91 5.88 1.09
C ASP A 15 -13.13 6.01 2.61
N SER A 16 -13.35 7.24 3.09
CA SER A 16 -13.55 7.47 4.53
C SER A 16 -14.81 6.81 5.08
N GLY A 17 -15.75 6.45 4.24
CA GLY A 17 -16.97 5.75 4.62
C GLY A 17 -16.86 4.23 4.56
N GLY A 18 -15.70 3.69 4.18
CA GLY A 18 -15.48 2.24 4.10
C GLY A 18 -15.90 1.61 2.79
N SER A 19 -16.24 2.39 1.77
CA SER A 19 -16.58 1.86 0.44
C SER A 19 -15.33 1.70 -0.41
N ALA A 20 -15.12 0.52 -0.95
CA ALA A 20 -13.97 0.24 -1.81
C ALA A 20 -14.10 1.00 -3.14
N ARG A 21 -13.04 1.72 -3.51
CA ARG A 21 -12.96 2.47 -4.76
C ARG A 21 -11.77 1.97 -5.57
N THR A 22 -12.02 1.59 -6.81
CA THR A 22 -10.94 1.20 -7.72
C THR A 22 -10.29 2.46 -8.27
N ILE A 23 -9.01 2.65 -7.96
CA ILE A 23 -8.26 3.85 -8.32
C ILE A 23 -7.07 3.58 -9.22
N SER A 24 -6.97 2.38 -9.78
CA SER A 24 -5.81 1.98 -10.59
C SER A 24 -5.60 2.86 -11.82
N ASN A 25 -6.66 3.45 -12.36
CA ASN A 25 -6.52 4.36 -13.50
C ASN A 25 -5.79 5.66 -13.16
N ASP A 26 -5.75 6.04 -11.88
CA ASP A 26 -5.12 7.28 -11.42
C ASP A 26 -3.72 7.04 -10.87
N ILE A 27 -3.28 5.80 -10.79
CA ILE A 27 -1.98 5.42 -10.24
C ILE A 27 -1.02 5.18 -11.39
N THR A 28 0.10 5.88 -11.37
CA THR A 28 1.16 5.71 -12.37
C THR A 28 2.20 4.69 -11.95
N ASP A 29 2.51 4.65 -10.67
CA ASP A 29 3.41 3.66 -10.09
C ASP A 29 3.12 3.48 -8.60
N PHE A 30 3.64 2.41 -8.03
CA PHE A 30 3.53 2.16 -6.61
C PHE A 30 4.69 1.28 -6.17
N SER A 31 4.93 1.26 -4.86
CA SER A 31 5.81 0.28 -4.23
C SER A 31 5.17 -0.22 -2.96
N LEU A 32 5.38 -1.48 -2.64
CA LEU A 32 4.95 -2.03 -1.36
C LEU A 32 6.03 -2.91 -0.78
N SER A 33 5.98 -3.09 0.52
CA SER A 33 6.93 -3.93 1.24
C SER A 33 6.20 -4.61 2.39
N THR A 34 6.53 -5.88 2.62
CA THR A 34 5.99 -6.66 3.72
C THR A 34 7.14 -7.18 4.59
N PRO A 35 7.86 -6.29 5.27
CA PRO A 35 9.06 -6.67 6.01
C PRO A 35 8.71 -7.42 7.29
N ARG A 36 9.67 -8.23 7.73
CA ARG A 36 9.66 -8.83 9.06
C ARG A 36 11.02 -8.63 9.69
N GLY A 37 11.03 -8.19 10.95
CA GLY A 37 12.25 -8.12 11.71
C GLY A 37 12.80 -9.51 11.97
N VAL A 38 14.10 -9.59 12.21
CA VAL A 38 14.78 -10.83 12.60
C VAL A 38 15.63 -10.57 13.84
N GLN A 39 15.78 -11.59 14.68
CA GLN A 39 16.64 -11.55 15.85
C GLN A 39 17.60 -12.73 15.77
N ASP A 40 18.89 -12.48 16.01
CA ASP A 40 19.88 -13.53 16.09
C ASP A 40 19.75 -14.22 17.45
N ILE A 41 19.54 -15.51 17.43
CA ILE A 41 19.40 -16.35 18.62
C ILE A 41 20.43 -17.48 18.64
N THR A 42 21.51 -17.32 17.89
CA THR A 42 22.55 -18.35 17.73
C THR A 42 23.18 -18.72 19.07
N GLY A 43 23.09 -20.00 19.42
CA GLY A 43 23.76 -20.52 20.60
C GLY A 43 25.27 -20.64 20.39
N LEU A 44 26.01 -20.72 21.53
CA LEU A 44 27.48 -20.78 21.51
C LEU A 44 28.01 -22.06 20.89
N ASP A 45 27.18 -23.10 20.82
CA ASP A 45 27.58 -24.42 20.27
C ASP A 45 27.31 -24.53 18.76
N LYS A 46 26.84 -23.45 18.11
CA LYS A 46 26.52 -23.46 16.69
C LYS A 46 27.66 -22.94 15.86
N SER A 47 27.78 -23.47 14.64
CA SER A 47 28.75 -23.02 13.64
C SER A 47 28.09 -22.23 12.49
N ALA A 48 26.79 -22.03 12.57
CA ALA A 48 26.02 -21.18 11.64
C ALA A 48 24.97 -20.39 12.43
N HIS A 49 24.49 -19.29 11.84
CA HIS A 49 23.52 -18.43 12.51
C HIS A 49 22.15 -19.08 12.58
N GLU A 50 21.50 -18.89 13.73
CA GLU A 50 20.08 -19.14 13.93
C GLU A 50 19.37 -17.82 14.15
N THR A 51 18.24 -17.61 13.48
CA THR A 51 17.48 -16.37 13.60
C THR A 51 16.02 -16.65 13.91
N LEU A 52 15.39 -15.69 14.60
CA LEU A 52 13.96 -15.69 14.90
C LEU A 52 13.31 -14.57 14.11
N GLN A 53 12.23 -14.87 13.41
CA GLN A 53 11.43 -13.83 12.75
C GLN A 53 10.51 -13.16 13.76
N LEU A 54 10.42 -11.85 13.66
CA LEU A 54 9.62 -11.02 14.54
C LEU A 54 8.29 -10.63 13.86
N LEU A 55 7.66 -9.56 14.34
CA LEU A 55 6.36 -9.13 13.84
C LEU A 55 6.43 -8.77 12.36
N ALA A 56 5.35 -9.09 11.65
CA ALA A 56 5.18 -8.68 10.26
C ALA A 56 4.75 -7.22 10.20
N ASP A 57 5.08 -6.56 9.10
CA ASP A 57 4.69 -5.19 8.83
C ASP A 57 4.29 -5.04 7.37
N PHE A 58 3.76 -3.90 7.02
CA PHE A 58 3.37 -3.58 5.66
C PHE A 58 3.50 -2.09 5.45
N SER A 59 4.08 -1.72 4.33
CA SER A 59 4.11 -0.32 3.90
C SER A 59 3.84 -0.24 2.41
N ILE A 60 3.19 0.83 2.00
CA ILE A 60 2.86 1.07 0.60
C ILE A 60 3.01 2.54 0.30
N THR A 61 3.46 2.85 -0.91
CA THR A 61 3.46 4.22 -1.44
C THR A 61 2.82 4.18 -2.81
N LEU A 62 1.75 4.94 -2.96
CA LEU A 62 1.04 5.10 -4.22
C LEU A 62 1.36 6.46 -4.82
N ASN A 63 1.68 6.50 -6.10
CA ASN A 63 1.92 7.74 -6.83
C ASN A 63 1.02 7.79 -8.05
N GLY A 64 0.50 8.97 -8.36
CA GLY A 64 -0.39 9.07 -9.50
C GLY A 64 -0.60 10.49 -9.97
N VAL A 65 -1.54 10.64 -10.90
CA VAL A 65 -1.99 11.93 -11.42
C VAL A 65 -3.26 12.36 -10.72
N PHE A 66 -3.42 13.67 -10.52
CA PHE A 66 -4.60 14.22 -9.88
C PHE A 66 -5.83 13.99 -10.74
N ASP A 67 -6.88 13.44 -10.11
CA ASP A 67 -8.18 13.20 -10.74
C ASP A 67 -9.27 13.47 -9.72
N ASP A 68 -10.09 14.47 -9.98
CA ASP A 68 -11.16 14.88 -9.06
C ASP A 68 -12.54 14.33 -9.42
N ALA A 69 -12.61 13.38 -10.32
CA ALA A 69 -13.87 12.70 -10.63
C ALA A 69 -14.44 12.01 -9.41
N SER A 70 -15.72 11.69 -9.44
CA SER A 70 -16.40 11.03 -8.34
C SER A 70 -15.85 9.62 -8.11
N ASN A 71 -15.62 9.27 -6.83
CA ASN A 71 -15.25 7.90 -6.41
C ASN A 71 -13.91 7.40 -6.95
N VAL A 72 -12.97 8.30 -7.21
CA VAL A 72 -11.61 7.97 -7.63
C VAL A 72 -10.60 8.54 -6.64
N ALA A 73 -9.32 8.59 -6.99
CA ALA A 73 -8.22 8.85 -6.06
C ALA A 73 -8.41 10.07 -5.17
N HIS A 74 -8.81 11.21 -5.73
CA HIS A 74 -9.00 12.41 -4.90
C HIS A 74 -10.16 12.25 -3.90
N ALA A 75 -11.25 11.61 -4.30
CA ALA A 75 -12.37 11.34 -3.40
C ALA A 75 -11.97 10.44 -2.22
N VAL A 76 -11.05 9.51 -2.46
CA VAL A 76 -10.52 8.62 -1.41
C VAL A 76 -9.56 9.38 -0.49
N PHE A 77 -8.59 10.09 -1.04
CA PHE A 77 -7.48 10.63 -0.25
C PHE A 77 -7.71 12.05 0.27
N SER A 78 -8.73 12.74 -0.21
CA SER A 78 -9.00 14.12 0.23
C SER A 78 -9.29 14.23 1.74
N THR A 79 -9.73 13.16 2.37
CA THR A 79 -10.04 13.10 3.80
C THR A 79 -8.88 12.60 4.66
N VAL A 80 -7.74 12.23 4.06
CA VAL A 80 -6.58 11.74 4.81
C VAL A 80 -6.13 12.73 5.91
N PRO A 81 -6.03 14.04 5.66
CA PRO A 81 -5.55 14.96 6.70
C PRO A 81 -6.57 15.22 7.82
N SER A 82 -7.84 14.88 7.64
CA SER A 82 -8.89 15.28 8.59
C SER A 82 -9.63 14.13 9.25
N ILE A 83 -9.58 12.92 8.69
CA ILE A 83 -10.33 11.77 9.21
C ILE A 83 -9.37 10.62 9.50
N SER A 84 -9.35 10.20 10.77
CA SER A 84 -8.51 9.08 11.22
C SER A 84 -9.27 7.77 11.06
N VAL A 85 -9.11 7.13 9.92
CA VAL A 85 -9.78 5.87 9.61
C VAL A 85 -8.82 4.93 8.88
N ALA A 86 -8.84 3.65 9.26
CA ALA A 86 -8.11 2.63 8.51
C ALA A 86 -8.84 2.34 7.19
N ARG A 87 -8.10 2.20 6.12
CA ARG A 87 -8.63 1.94 4.79
C ARG A 87 -8.11 0.60 4.28
N THR A 88 -9.01 -0.24 3.80
CA THR A 88 -8.57 -1.49 3.17
C THR A 88 -7.97 -1.18 1.81
N VAL A 89 -6.72 -1.55 1.63
CA VAL A 89 -6.04 -1.49 0.34
C VAL A 89 -5.98 -2.89 -0.21
N THR A 90 -6.54 -3.11 -1.40
CA THR A 90 -6.52 -4.40 -2.06
C THR A 90 -5.78 -4.27 -3.38
N ILE A 91 -4.68 -5.00 -3.52
CA ILE A 91 -3.88 -5.06 -4.73
C ILE A 91 -4.13 -6.41 -5.38
N THR A 92 -4.51 -6.40 -6.65
CA THR A 92 -4.78 -7.62 -7.40
C THR A 92 -3.86 -7.70 -8.61
N ILE A 93 -3.08 -8.77 -8.69
CA ILE A 93 -2.15 -9.03 -9.79
C ILE A 93 -2.35 -10.47 -10.23
N SER A 94 -2.76 -10.69 -11.47
CA SER A 94 -2.87 -12.03 -12.08
C SER A 94 -3.65 -13.03 -11.21
N GLY A 95 -4.77 -12.60 -10.63
CA GLY A 95 -5.60 -13.45 -9.78
C GLY A 95 -5.14 -13.59 -8.34
N GLN A 96 -4.00 -13.00 -7.99
CA GLN A 96 -3.52 -12.96 -6.61
C GLN A 96 -3.90 -11.62 -5.98
N SER A 97 -4.38 -11.61 -4.75
CA SER A 97 -4.77 -10.38 -4.08
C SER A 97 -4.12 -10.27 -2.70
N LEU A 98 -3.83 -9.04 -2.31
CA LEU A 98 -3.27 -8.71 -1.00
C LEU A 98 -4.11 -7.59 -0.38
N PRO A 99 -5.10 -7.94 0.45
CA PRO A 99 -5.87 -6.94 1.19
C PRO A 99 -5.19 -6.63 2.52
N ASN A 100 -5.11 -5.36 2.88
CA ASN A 100 -4.57 -4.92 4.18
C ASN A 100 -5.28 -3.68 4.66
N GLU A 101 -5.52 -3.62 5.98
CA GLU A 101 -5.95 -2.40 6.64
C GLU A 101 -4.75 -1.46 6.77
N THR A 102 -4.86 -0.27 6.24
CA THR A 102 -3.75 0.68 6.09
C THR A 102 -4.16 2.05 6.60
N PHE A 103 -3.28 2.71 7.37
CA PHE A 103 -3.38 4.14 7.63
C PHE A 103 -2.53 4.88 6.61
N PHE A 104 -3.16 5.74 5.81
CA PHE A 104 -2.45 6.69 4.98
C PHE A 104 -2.12 7.92 5.83
N ASN A 105 -0.86 8.26 5.91
CA ASN A 105 -0.39 9.36 6.74
C ASN A 105 -0.10 10.64 5.97
N ASP A 106 -0.25 10.63 4.66
CA ASP A 106 -0.07 11.82 3.83
C ASP A 106 -0.83 11.67 2.51
N TYR A 107 -1.13 12.78 1.90
CA TYR A 107 -1.62 12.89 0.53
C TYR A 107 -0.94 14.13 -0.05
N ALA A 108 0.27 13.94 -0.53
CA ALA A 108 1.13 15.04 -0.98
C ALA A 108 0.87 15.34 -2.45
N LEU A 109 0.60 16.60 -2.75
CA LEU A 109 0.39 17.07 -4.11
C LEU A 109 1.61 17.87 -4.56
N THR A 110 2.03 17.69 -5.80
CA THR A 110 3.14 18.39 -6.40
C THR A 110 2.75 18.86 -7.79
N ARG A 111 2.91 20.16 -8.06
CA ARG A 111 2.74 20.72 -9.37
C ARG A 111 4.11 21.09 -9.95
N ALA A 112 4.46 20.48 -11.07
CA ALA A 112 5.72 20.78 -11.77
C ALA A 112 5.61 22.11 -12.51
N ALA A 113 6.76 22.71 -12.85
CA ALA A 113 6.81 23.96 -13.61
C ALA A 113 6.12 23.86 -14.99
N THR A 114 6.13 22.66 -15.56
CA THR A 114 5.46 22.35 -16.83
C THR A 114 3.96 22.12 -16.70
N GLY A 115 3.43 22.11 -15.47
CA GLY A 115 2.00 22.07 -15.21
C GLY A 115 1.44 20.73 -14.74
N GLU A 116 2.23 19.65 -14.72
CA GLU A 116 1.74 18.37 -14.24
C GLU A 116 1.40 18.45 -12.75
N LEU A 117 0.23 17.93 -12.39
CA LEU A 117 -0.20 17.79 -11.00
C LEU A 117 -0.22 16.31 -10.64
N THR A 118 0.66 15.94 -9.73
CA THR A 118 0.80 14.57 -9.28
C THR A 118 0.61 14.47 -7.77
N TRP A 119 0.33 13.26 -7.29
CA TRP A 119 0.15 13.02 -5.87
C TRP A 119 0.95 11.80 -5.42
N SER A 120 1.23 11.75 -4.13
CA SER A 120 1.89 10.63 -3.47
C SER A 120 1.18 10.36 -2.14
N ALA A 121 0.85 9.11 -1.88
CA ALA A 121 0.17 8.70 -0.65
C ALA A 121 0.90 7.52 -0.02
N PRO A 122 1.71 7.77 1.02
CA PRO A 122 2.34 6.69 1.78
C PRO A 122 1.38 6.12 2.83
N GLY A 123 1.43 4.81 3.05
CA GLY A 123 0.61 4.14 4.02
C GLY A 123 1.37 3.08 4.81
N VAL A 124 0.88 2.78 6.01
CA VAL A 124 1.47 1.80 6.92
C VAL A 124 0.38 0.86 7.43
N LEU A 125 0.79 -0.32 7.88
CA LEU A 125 -0.14 -1.31 8.40
C LEU A 125 -0.87 -0.77 9.63
N ALA A 126 -2.19 -0.94 9.65
CA ALA A 126 -3.03 -0.41 10.71
C ALA A 126 -3.64 -1.49 11.61
N GLY A 127 -3.99 -2.64 11.06
CA GLY A 127 -4.90 -3.57 11.73
C GLY A 127 -4.24 -4.65 12.59
N GLY A 128 -2.92 -4.73 12.61
CA GLY A 128 -2.22 -5.79 13.35
C GLY A 128 -2.39 -7.20 12.75
N THR A 129 -3.01 -7.30 11.59
CA THR A 129 -3.18 -8.57 10.88
C THR A 129 -2.01 -8.79 9.93
N VAL A 130 -1.44 -10.00 9.96
CA VAL A 130 -0.32 -10.34 9.09
C VAL A 130 -0.75 -10.23 7.62
N PRO A 131 0.00 -9.50 6.78
CA PRO A 131 -0.31 -9.44 5.35
C PRO A 131 -0.26 -10.85 4.74
N THR A 132 -1.31 -11.22 4.03
CA THR A 132 -1.44 -12.58 3.47
C THR A 132 -1.98 -12.50 2.06
N TRP A 133 -1.23 -13.06 1.12
CA TRP A 133 -1.70 -13.20 -0.26
C TRP A 133 -2.78 -14.27 -0.37
N ALA A 134 -3.79 -13.97 -1.13
CA ALA A 134 -4.91 -14.89 -1.36
C ALA A 134 -5.07 -15.24 -2.84
#